data_0c4bb0b194459f395f5d7dc14e69a4b4
#
_entry.id   0c4bb0b194459f395f5d7dc14e69a4b4
#
_cell.length_a   1.000
_cell.length_b   1.000
_cell.length_c   1.000
_cell.angle_alpha   90.00
_cell.angle_beta   90.00
_cell.angle_gamma   90.00
#
_symmetry.space_group_name_H-M   'P 1'
#
loop_
_entity.id
_entity.type
_entity.pdbx_description
1 polymer ?
#
loop_
_entity_poly.entity_id
_entity_poly.type
_entity_poly.pdbx_seq_one_letter_code
_entity_poly.pdbx_strand_id
1 'polypeptide(L)'
;MKLVLMPDVNITVDGKKLTVPAGTLLIEACKSVGIEVPSFCYYPGLSLQGACRMCLVKIEKMPKLQTACTTVVAEGMVVSTEVDEVRQARKAMLELLLANHPLDCPVCDAGGECELQDMTFAYGAAESKLIDIKNHKDEQQWSPVVYFDRPRCIMCYRCVRVCGEGMDVWALGTANRGSAQLIVPNHSDYLECEECGMCIDICPVGALTSGAYRYKTRPWEMKHVGTVCTHCADGCKTTLGVRRS
;
A
#
# COMPACT_ATOMS: atom_id res chain seq x y z
N MET A 1 -18.23 -13.93 -27.11
CA MET A 1 -16.88 -13.38 -26.88
C MET A 1 -15.91 -14.55 -26.78
N LYS A 2 -15.05 -14.80 -27.80
CA LYS A 2 -14.05 -15.88 -27.72
C LYS A 2 -13.01 -15.49 -26.66
N LEU A 3 -12.88 -16.30 -25.61
CA LEU A 3 -11.73 -16.21 -24.72
C LEU A 3 -10.47 -16.48 -25.57
N VAL A 4 -9.71 -15.42 -25.84
CA VAL A 4 -8.36 -15.58 -26.39
C VAL A 4 -7.50 -16.07 -25.24
N LEU A 5 -7.24 -17.38 -25.19
CA LEU A 5 -6.24 -17.95 -24.27
C LEU A 5 -4.90 -17.30 -24.65
N MET A 6 -4.38 -16.47 -23.76
CA MET A 6 -3.03 -15.96 -23.92
C MET A 6 -2.03 -17.11 -23.78
N PRO A 7 -0.99 -17.17 -24.62
CA PRO A 7 0.02 -18.22 -24.50
C PRO A 7 0.72 -18.13 -23.13
N ASP A 8 1.10 -19.26 -22.59
CA ASP A 8 1.91 -19.31 -21.38
C ASP A 8 3.35 -18.87 -21.68
N VAL A 9 3.98 -18.22 -20.72
CA VAL A 9 5.38 -17.82 -20.76
C VAL A 9 6.13 -18.43 -19.57
N ASN A 10 7.39 -18.80 -19.82
CA ASN A 10 8.26 -19.38 -18.81
C ASN A 10 9.22 -18.31 -18.30
N ILE A 11 9.27 -18.12 -17.00
CA ILE A 11 10.18 -17.20 -16.34
C ILE A 11 10.89 -17.89 -15.18
N THR A 12 11.96 -17.27 -14.68
CA THR A 12 12.68 -17.73 -13.50
C THR A 12 12.73 -16.59 -12.47
N VAL A 13 12.28 -16.85 -11.25
CA VAL A 13 12.32 -15.87 -10.15
C VAL A 13 13.12 -16.48 -9.00
N ASP A 14 14.21 -15.83 -8.61
CA ASP A 14 15.15 -16.30 -7.57
C ASP A 14 15.51 -17.79 -7.71
N GLY A 15 15.78 -18.21 -8.95
CA GLY A 15 16.11 -19.61 -9.31
C GLY A 15 14.92 -20.57 -9.43
N LYS A 16 13.70 -20.15 -9.07
CA LYS A 16 12.49 -20.95 -9.24
C LYS A 16 11.91 -20.73 -10.64
N LYS A 17 11.75 -21.81 -11.40
CA LYS A 17 11.08 -21.79 -12.71
C LYS A 17 9.57 -21.83 -12.53
N LEU A 18 8.84 -20.99 -13.26
CA LEU A 18 7.39 -20.96 -13.26
C LEU A 18 6.86 -20.66 -14.67
N THR A 19 5.67 -21.14 -14.92
CA THR A 19 4.92 -20.91 -16.16
C THR A 19 3.66 -20.14 -15.79
N VAL A 20 3.44 -19.00 -16.43
CA VAL A 20 2.30 -18.10 -16.16
C VAL A 20 1.72 -17.58 -17.48
N PRO A 21 0.44 -17.23 -17.54
CA PRO A 21 -0.16 -16.62 -18.73
C PRO A 21 0.57 -15.33 -19.14
N ALA A 22 0.77 -15.14 -20.42
CA ALA A 22 1.25 -13.86 -20.95
C ALA A 22 0.30 -12.74 -20.52
N GLY A 23 0.87 -11.55 -20.20
CA GLY A 23 0.09 -10.45 -19.65
C GLY A 23 0.02 -10.42 -18.12
N THR A 24 0.47 -11.47 -17.42
CA THR A 24 0.57 -11.46 -15.96
C THR A 24 1.58 -10.40 -15.49
N LEU A 25 1.25 -9.66 -14.43
CA LEU A 25 2.19 -8.74 -13.79
C LEU A 25 3.26 -9.53 -13.04
N LEU A 26 4.48 -9.06 -13.11
CA LEU A 26 5.61 -9.73 -12.46
C LEU A 26 5.43 -9.87 -10.94
N ILE A 27 4.79 -8.89 -10.28
CA ILE A 27 4.49 -8.98 -8.84
C ILE A 27 3.55 -10.14 -8.52
N GLU A 28 2.54 -10.40 -9.37
CA GLU A 28 1.61 -11.51 -9.19
C GLU A 28 2.27 -12.86 -9.53
N ALA A 29 3.13 -12.88 -10.54
CA ALA A 29 3.93 -14.06 -10.87
C ALA A 29 4.87 -14.43 -9.71
N CYS A 30 5.53 -13.47 -9.06
CA CYS A 30 6.33 -13.70 -7.85
C CYS A 30 5.49 -14.28 -6.72
N LYS A 31 4.32 -13.69 -6.47
CA LYS A 31 3.40 -14.13 -5.41
C LYS A 31 2.91 -15.56 -5.60
N SER A 32 2.68 -15.99 -6.85
CA SER A 32 2.22 -17.37 -7.16
C SER A 32 3.20 -18.45 -6.72
N VAL A 33 4.49 -18.15 -6.56
CA VAL A 33 5.54 -19.06 -6.07
C VAL A 33 5.98 -18.78 -4.64
N GLY A 34 5.19 -17.99 -3.90
CA GLY A 34 5.45 -17.65 -2.50
C GLY A 34 6.56 -16.63 -2.30
N ILE A 35 6.86 -15.81 -3.30
CA ILE A 35 7.81 -14.69 -3.19
C ILE A 35 7.03 -13.39 -3.10
N GLU A 36 7.03 -12.76 -1.94
CA GLU A 36 6.37 -11.49 -1.72
C GLU A 36 7.30 -10.33 -2.05
N VAL A 37 6.97 -9.60 -3.12
CA VAL A 37 7.67 -8.37 -3.50
C VAL A 37 6.97 -7.18 -2.83
N PRO A 38 7.65 -6.42 -1.94
CA PRO A 38 7.01 -5.37 -1.17
C PRO A 38 6.47 -4.23 -2.04
N SER A 39 5.31 -3.67 -1.70
CA SER A 39 4.74 -2.54 -2.41
C SER A 39 3.72 -1.79 -1.55
N PHE A 40 3.80 -0.46 -1.49
CA PHE A 40 2.80 0.37 -0.83
C PHE A 40 1.70 0.87 -1.76
N CYS A 41 1.98 1.06 -3.05
CA CYS A 41 0.99 1.62 -3.97
C CYS A 41 0.21 0.57 -4.76
N TYR A 42 0.77 -0.61 -4.97
CA TYR A 42 0.07 -1.69 -5.66
C TYR A 42 -1.00 -2.31 -4.75
N TYR A 43 -2.15 -2.57 -5.32
CA TYR A 43 -3.21 -3.36 -4.69
C TYR A 43 -3.95 -4.13 -5.80
N PRO A 44 -4.18 -5.45 -5.62
CA PRO A 44 -4.92 -6.25 -6.60
C PRO A 44 -6.31 -5.68 -6.87
N GLY A 45 -6.69 -5.60 -8.14
CA GLY A 45 -8.00 -5.07 -8.56
C GLY A 45 -8.09 -3.56 -8.73
N LEU A 46 -7.06 -2.80 -8.32
CA LEU A 46 -6.97 -1.36 -8.60
C LEU A 46 -6.00 -1.07 -9.74
N SER A 47 -6.17 0.06 -10.40
CA SER A 47 -5.27 0.53 -11.47
C SER A 47 -3.82 0.61 -10.99
N LEU A 48 -2.86 0.50 -11.91
CA LEU A 48 -1.44 0.53 -11.60
C LEU A 48 -0.95 1.95 -11.35
N GLN A 49 -0.29 2.19 -10.22
CA GLN A 49 0.22 3.51 -9.85
C GLN A 49 1.73 3.65 -10.06
N GLY A 50 2.52 2.65 -9.70
CA GLY A 50 3.98 2.65 -9.84
C GLY A 50 4.72 3.74 -9.05
N ALA A 51 4.10 4.35 -8.04
CA ALA A 51 4.62 5.54 -7.33
C ALA A 51 5.63 5.23 -6.23
N CYS A 52 5.41 4.20 -5.40
CA CYS A 52 6.19 3.97 -4.18
C CYS A 52 7.59 3.41 -4.41
N ARG A 53 7.85 2.80 -5.54
CA ARG A 53 9.13 2.19 -5.93
C ARG A 53 9.67 1.10 -5.00
N MET A 54 8.87 0.60 -4.07
CA MET A 54 9.28 -0.50 -3.19
C MET A 54 9.38 -1.84 -3.92
N CYS A 55 8.61 -2.05 -4.99
CA CYS A 55 8.58 -3.29 -5.76
C CYS A 55 9.70 -3.42 -6.80
N LEU A 56 10.82 -2.72 -6.62
CA LEU A 56 11.97 -2.85 -7.50
C LEU A 56 12.56 -4.26 -7.45
N VAL A 57 12.88 -4.79 -8.63
CA VAL A 57 13.53 -6.09 -8.86
C VAL A 57 14.61 -5.96 -9.93
N LYS A 58 15.58 -6.86 -9.91
CA LYS A 58 16.60 -6.99 -10.95
C LYS A 58 16.11 -7.97 -12.01
N ILE A 59 16.07 -7.54 -13.27
CA ILE A 59 15.80 -8.42 -14.42
C ILE A 59 17.10 -8.53 -15.22
N GLU A 60 17.52 -9.75 -15.53
CA GLU A 60 18.73 -9.96 -16.35
C GLU A 60 18.62 -9.23 -17.68
N LYS A 61 19.74 -8.74 -18.16
CA LYS A 61 19.89 -7.96 -19.42
C LYS A 61 19.21 -6.57 -19.38
N MET A 62 18.56 -6.17 -18.28
CA MET A 62 18.07 -4.81 -18.10
C MET A 62 19.08 -3.99 -17.27
N PRO A 63 19.50 -2.81 -17.75
CA PRO A 63 20.54 -2.02 -17.07
C PRO A 63 20.06 -1.34 -15.79
N LYS A 64 18.75 -1.24 -15.59
CA LYS A 64 18.11 -0.59 -14.43
C LYS A 64 17.13 -1.53 -13.76
N LEU A 65 16.97 -1.37 -12.44
CA LEU A 65 15.92 -2.04 -11.68
C LEU A 65 14.54 -1.69 -12.23
N GLN A 66 13.65 -2.68 -12.26
CA GLN A 66 12.29 -2.54 -12.78
C GLN A 66 11.27 -2.64 -11.64
N THR A 67 10.11 -2.01 -11.81
CA THR A 67 8.99 -2.11 -10.87
C THR A 67 8.16 -3.35 -11.17
N ALA A 68 8.16 -4.35 -10.31
CA ALA A 68 7.42 -5.60 -10.53
C ALA A 68 5.90 -5.38 -10.68
N CYS A 69 5.34 -4.35 -10.03
CA CYS A 69 3.91 -4.06 -10.11
C CYS A 69 3.44 -3.48 -11.44
N THR A 70 4.35 -3.02 -12.31
CA THR A 70 4.02 -2.45 -13.63
C THR A 70 4.69 -3.19 -14.78
N THR A 71 5.52 -4.16 -14.48
CA THR A 71 6.21 -4.99 -15.48
C THR A 71 5.39 -6.23 -15.78
N VAL A 72 5.09 -6.43 -17.05
CA VAL A 72 4.47 -7.65 -17.55
C VAL A 72 5.54 -8.70 -17.80
N VAL A 73 5.25 -9.93 -17.47
CA VAL A 73 6.16 -11.06 -17.71
C VAL A 73 6.41 -11.31 -19.21
N ALA A 74 7.62 -11.73 -19.56
CA ALA A 74 8.01 -12.09 -20.91
C ALA A 74 8.77 -13.42 -20.90
N GLU A 75 8.70 -14.15 -22.02
CA GLU A 75 9.37 -15.46 -22.17
C GLU A 75 10.87 -15.36 -21.88
N GLY A 76 11.36 -16.29 -21.08
CA GLY A 76 12.77 -16.39 -20.70
C GLY A 76 13.25 -15.32 -19.71
N MET A 77 12.34 -14.55 -19.11
CA MET A 77 12.69 -13.53 -18.10
C MET A 77 13.33 -14.18 -16.88
N VAL A 78 14.49 -13.66 -16.44
CA VAL A 78 15.18 -14.07 -15.21
C VAL A 78 15.19 -12.91 -14.25
N VAL A 79 14.63 -13.10 -13.06
CA VAL A 79 14.37 -12.06 -12.06
C VAL A 79 15.03 -12.43 -10.75
N SER A 80 15.66 -11.43 -10.12
CA SER A 80 16.18 -11.51 -8.75
C SER A 80 15.50 -10.45 -7.88
N THR A 81 14.91 -10.87 -6.75
CA THR A 81 14.11 -10.00 -5.89
C THR A 81 14.84 -9.50 -4.66
N GLU A 82 15.95 -10.13 -4.25
CA GLU A 82 16.63 -9.85 -2.96
C GLU A 82 18.15 -9.64 -3.10
N VAL A 83 18.65 -9.32 -4.30
CA VAL A 83 20.07 -8.97 -4.48
C VAL A 83 20.40 -7.64 -3.80
N ASP A 84 21.65 -7.42 -3.44
CA ASP A 84 22.12 -6.23 -2.70
C ASP A 84 21.69 -4.92 -3.34
N GLU A 85 21.78 -4.81 -4.67
CA GLU A 85 21.33 -3.63 -5.43
C GLU A 85 19.84 -3.32 -5.18
N VAL A 86 19.00 -4.35 -5.15
CA VAL A 86 17.56 -4.23 -4.89
C VAL A 86 17.31 -3.82 -3.43
N ARG A 87 18.00 -4.46 -2.48
CA ARG A 87 17.88 -4.12 -1.04
C ARG A 87 18.30 -2.69 -0.76
N GLN A 88 19.41 -2.23 -1.34
CA GLN A 88 19.90 -0.86 -1.21
C GLN A 88 18.89 0.14 -1.81
N ALA A 89 18.32 -0.16 -2.98
CA ALA A 89 17.30 0.68 -3.60
C ALA A 89 16.03 0.80 -2.73
N ARG A 90 15.54 -0.31 -2.19
CA ARG A 90 14.38 -0.32 -1.25
C ARG A 90 14.69 0.49 0.01
N LYS A 91 15.88 0.33 0.59
CA LYS A 91 16.33 1.12 1.74
C LYS A 91 16.32 2.61 1.43
N ALA A 92 16.85 3.02 0.28
CA ALA A 92 16.84 4.42 -0.14
C ALA A 92 15.40 4.97 -0.32
N MET A 93 14.47 4.16 -0.85
CA MET A 93 13.06 4.56 -0.95
C MET A 93 12.43 4.74 0.42
N LEU A 94 12.71 3.87 1.38
CA LEU A 94 12.24 4.03 2.76
C LEU A 94 12.81 5.28 3.41
N GLU A 95 14.11 5.56 3.26
CA GLU A 95 14.74 6.79 3.76
C GLU A 95 14.03 8.05 3.22
N LEU A 96 13.65 8.06 1.94
CA LEU A 96 12.87 9.15 1.34
C LEU A 96 11.45 9.25 1.91
N LEU A 97 10.77 8.13 2.11
CA LEU A 97 9.42 8.12 2.72
C LEU A 97 9.45 8.58 4.17
N LEU A 98 10.50 8.23 4.92
CA LEU A 98 10.69 8.61 6.31
C LEU A 98 11.17 10.05 6.50
N ALA A 99 11.57 10.75 5.44
CA ALA A 99 12.09 12.11 5.50
C ALA A 99 11.13 13.07 6.24
N ASN A 100 9.84 13.03 5.90
CA ASN A 100 8.80 13.84 6.54
C ASN A 100 7.87 13.04 7.47
N HIS A 101 7.93 11.70 7.40
CA HIS A 101 7.07 10.85 8.22
C HIS A 101 7.41 11.01 9.71
N PRO A 102 6.43 11.17 10.61
CA PRO A 102 6.67 11.18 12.05
C PRO A 102 7.26 9.83 12.50
N LEU A 103 8.34 9.87 13.28
CA LEU A 103 8.95 8.65 13.83
C LEU A 103 8.44 8.38 15.25
N ASP A 104 7.14 8.43 15.43
CA ASP A 104 6.42 8.36 16.68
C ASP A 104 5.45 7.16 16.72
N CYS A 105 5.85 6.03 16.15
CA CYS A 105 5.05 4.80 16.08
C CYS A 105 4.34 4.40 17.40
N PRO A 106 4.93 4.60 18.60
CA PRO A 106 4.23 4.31 19.85
C PRO A 106 2.93 5.07 20.07
N VAL A 107 2.79 6.25 19.51
CA VAL A 107 1.56 7.07 19.59
C VAL A 107 0.73 7.06 18.30
N CYS A 108 1.21 6.39 17.26
CA CYS A 108 0.48 6.21 16.01
C CYS A 108 -0.59 5.13 16.15
N ASP A 109 -1.79 5.38 15.65
CA ASP A 109 -2.90 4.41 15.73
C ASP A 109 -2.64 3.11 14.95
N ALA A 110 -1.89 3.17 13.84
CA ALA A 110 -1.47 1.99 13.08
C ALA A 110 -0.20 1.28 13.64
N GLY A 111 0.30 1.68 14.81
CA GLY A 111 1.48 1.06 15.43
C GLY A 111 1.26 -0.43 15.71
N GLY A 112 2.07 -1.30 15.07
CA GLY A 112 1.97 -2.77 15.16
C GLY A 112 1.18 -3.44 14.00
N GLU A 113 0.58 -2.65 13.09
CA GLU A 113 -0.09 -3.14 11.89
C GLU A 113 0.23 -2.27 10.66
N CYS A 114 1.37 -1.60 10.66
CA CYS A 114 1.77 -0.62 9.65
C CYS A 114 2.74 -1.22 8.63
N GLU A 115 2.34 -1.30 7.35
CA GLU A 115 3.20 -1.81 6.27
C GLU A 115 4.54 -1.05 6.19
N LEU A 116 4.55 0.28 6.43
CA LEU A 116 5.79 1.07 6.42
C LEU A 116 6.72 0.68 7.57
N GLN A 117 6.17 0.44 8.76
CA GLN A 117 6.94 0.00 9.93
C GLN A 117 7.60 -1.36 9.66
N ASP A 118 6.84 -2.32 9.14
CA ASP A 118 7.34 -3.67 8.81
C ASP A 118 8.46 -3.61 7.76
N MET A 119 8.29 -2.83 6.71
CA MET A 119 9.32 -2.65 5.69
C MET A 119 10.58 -1.94 6.24
N THR A 120 10.41 -1.01 7.17
CA THR A 120 11.53 -0.34 7.84
C THR A 120 12.36 -1.32 8.65
N PHE A 121 11.72 -2.24 9.37
CA PHE A 121 12.42 -3.33 10.07
C PHE A 121 13.10 -4.29 9.08
N ALA A 122 12.44 -4.67 7.99
CA ALA A 122 12.96 -5.62 7.02
C ALA A 122 14.19 -5.11 6.26
N TYR A 123 14.25 -3.82 5.97
CA TYR A 123 15.32 -3.21 5.13
C TYR A 123 16.26 -2.27 5.90
N GLY A 124 16.11 -2.15 7.21
CA GLY A 124 17.07 -1.46 8.07
C GLY A 124 17.15 0.06 7.88
N ALA A 125 16.02 0.73 7.66
CA ALA A 125 15.94 2.21 7.56
C ALA A 125 15.43 2.82 8.89
N ALA A 126 15.95 2.37 10.03
CA ALA A 126 15.47 2.78 11.36
C ALA A 126 15.80 4.24 11.70
N GLU A 127 16.84 4.81 11.09
CA GLU A 127 17.29 6.17 11.36
C GLU A 127 17.08 7.07 10.15
N SER A 128 16.59 8.29 10.39
CA SER A 128 16.54 9.32 9.35
C SER A 128 17.93 9.94 9.16
N LYS A 129 18.45 9.92 7.94
CA LYS A 129 19.67 10.64 7.57
C LYS A 129 19.42 12.14 7.36
N LEU A 130 18.15 12.53 7.28
CA LEU A 130 17.75 13.90 7.05
C LEU A 130 17.57 14.61 8.39
N ILE A 131 18.29 15.69 8.55
CA ILE A 131 18.26 16.54 9.75
C ILE A 131 17.31 17.73 9.62
N ASP A 132 16.70 17.90 8.45
CA ASP A 132 15.74 18.96 8.20
C ASP A 132 14.50 18.84 9.06
N ILE A 133 13.90 20.00 9.36
CA ILE A 133 12.63 20.06 10.10
C ILE A 133 11.54 19.37 9.26
N LYS A 134 10.90 18.35 9.83
CA LYS A 134 9.80 17.64 9.19
C LYS A 134 8.63 18.59 8.96
N ASN A 135 8.04 18.48 7.77
CA ASN A 135 6.87 19.29 7.41
C ASN A 135 5.65 18.81 8.19
N HIS A 136 5.46 19.38 9.36
CA HIS A 136 4.30 19.09 10.20
C HIS A 136 3.06 19.83 9.68
N LYS A 137 1.93 19.14 9.68
CA LYS A 137 0.60 19.70 9.36
C LYS A 137 -0.41 19.12 10.32
N ASP A 138 -1.44 19.89 10.63
CA ASP A 138 -2.49 19.45 11.53
C ASP A 138 -3.29 18.29 10.95
N GLU A 139 -3.75 17.44 11.84
CA GLU A 139 -4.70 16.38 11.53
C GLU A 139 -6.05 16.99 11.15
N GLN A 140 -6.75 16.35 10.22
CA GLN A 140 -8.05 16.79 9.74
C GLN A 140 -9.11 15.72 10.02
N GLN A 141 -10.23 16.13 10.56
CA GLN A 141 -11.41 15.30 10.60
C GLN A 141 -12.25 15.59 9.36
N TRP A 142 -12.33 14.61 8.46
CA TRP A 142 -13.11 14.74 7.22
C TRP A 142 -14.55 14.26 7.33
N SER A 143 -14.83 13.38 8.29
CA SER A 143 -16.16 12.93 8.67
C SER A 143 -16.14 12.39 10.11
N PRO A 144 -17.30 12.06 10.72
CA PRO A 144 -17.30 11.37 12.01
C PRO A 144 -16.51 10.05 12.03
N VAL A 145 -16.41 9.38 10.86
CA VAL A 145 -15.72 8.10 10.72
C VAL A 145 -14.28 8.27 10.26
N VAL A 146 -13.95 9.24 9.40
CA VAL A 146 -12.66 9.34 8.73
C VAL A 146 -11.84 10.52 9.25
N TYR A 147 -10.69 10.21 9.82
CA TYR A 147 -9.65 11.16 10.21
C TYR A 147 -8.43 11.01 9.32
N PHE A 148 -7.81 12.12 8.94
CA PHE A 148 -6.62 12.16 8.10
C PHE A 148 -5.45 12.86 8.80
N ASP A 149 -4.42 12.09 9.12
CA ASP A 149 -3.12 12.57 9.59
C ASP A 149 -2.18 12.75 8.40
N ARG A 150 -2.09 13.97 7.91
CA ARG A 150 -1.35 14.30 6.68
C ARG A 150 0.15 13.99 6.75
N PRO A 151 0.90 14.27 7.82
CA PRO A 151 2.30 13.91 7.94
C PRO A 151 2.60 12.41 7.78
N ARG A 152 1.64 11.54 8.11
CA ARG A 152 1.78 10.09 7.99
C ARG A 152 1.50 9.57 6.58
N CYS A 153 0.94 10.40 5.72
CA CYS A 153 0.60 10.00 4.36
C CYS A 153 1.86 9.81 3.50
N ILE A 154 2.02 8.63 2.90
CA ILE A 154 3.13 8.30 2.01
C ILE A 154 2.76 8.45 0.52
N MET A 155 1.66 9.10 0.21
CA MET A 155 1.19 9.39 -1.16
C MET A 155 1.11 8.14 -2.06
N CYS A 156 0.62 7.03 -1.53
CA CYS A 156 0.47 5.78 -2.28
C CYS A 156 -0.79 5.72 -3.16
N TYR A 157 -1.73 6.63 -2.96
CA TYR A 157 -3.00 6.78 -3.69
C TYR A 157 -3.95 5.58 -3.62
N ARG A 158 -3.74 4.59 -2.74
CA ARG A 158 -4.67 3.48 -2.58
C ARG A 158 -6.08 3.98 -2.21
N CYS A 159 -6.19 4.93 -1.28
CA CYS A 159 -7.46 5.49 -0.81
C CYS A 159 -8.25 6.20 -1.92
N VAL A 160 -7.59 6.99 -2.77
CA VAL A 160 -8.22 7.67 -3.90
C VAL A 160 -8.74 6.66 -4.92
N ARG A 161 -7.91 5.67 -5.26
CA ARG A 161 -8.29 4.64 -6.24
C ARG A 161 -9.38 3.71 -5.74
N VAL A 162 -9.34 3.26 -4.48
CA VAL A 162 -10.42 2.41 -3.97
C VAL A 162 -11.73 3.20 -3.89
N CYS A 163 -11.68 4.48 -3.51
CA CYS A 163 -12.86 5.33 -3.46
C CYS A 163 -13.50 5.51 -4.86
N GLY A 164 -12.66 5.72 -5.88
CA GLY A 164 -13.15 5.89 -7.26
C GLY A 164 -13.42 4.57 -7.97
N GLU A 165 -12.41 3.71 -8.06
CA GLU A 165 -12.46 2.50 -8.90
C GLU A 165 -13.20 1.34 -8.23
N GLY A 166 -13.07 1.20 -6.89
CA GLY A 166 -13.70 0.12 -6.15
C GLY A 166 -15.11 0.42 -5.69
N MET A 167 -15.34 1.65 -5.22
CA MET A 167 -16.62 2.06 -4.62
C MET A 167 -17.45 2.98 -5.52
N ASP A 168 -16.88 3.50 -6.60
CA ASP A 168 -17.50 4.45 -7.55
C ASP A 168 -18.06 5.74 -6.89
N VAL A 169 -17.50 6.14 -5.75
CA VAL A 169 -17.94 7.33 -4.97
C VAL A 169 -17.18 8.59 -5.36
N TRP A 170 -15.86 8.47 -5.65
CA TRP A 170 -14.99 9.59 -6.04
C TRP A 170 -14.96 10.75 -5.03
N ALA A 171 -15.16 10.48 -3.75
CA ALA A 171 -15.13 11.50 -2.69
C ALA A 171 -13.71 11.99 -2.37
N LEU A 172 -12.68 11.21 -2.70
CA LEU A 172 -11.26 11.52 -2.47
C LEU A 172 -10.54 11.83 -3.76
N GLY A 173 -9.67 12.83 -3.71
CA GLY A 173 -8.81 13.22 -4.81
C GLY A 173 -7.45 13.73 -4.35
N THR A 174 -6.76 14.46 -5.24
CA THR A 174 -5.47 15.08 -4.94
C THR A 174 -5.50 16.55 -5.28
N ALA A 175 -4.85 17.36 -4.43
CA ALA A 175 -4.62 18.78 -4.69
C ALA A 175 -3.11 19.06 -4.80
N ASN A 176 -2.77 20.14 -5.49
CA ASN A 176 -1.41 20.60 -5.73
C ASN A 176 -0.56 19.58 -6.51
N ARG A 177 0.76 19.77 -6.55
CA ARG A 177 1.71 18.90 -7.24
C ARG A 177 3.10 18.96 -6.60
N GLY A 178 3.94 17.99 -6.93
CA GLY A 178 5.31 17.89 -6.42
C GLY A 178 5.31 17.71 -4.90
N SER A 179 6.20 18.39 -4.20
CA SER A 179 6.32 18.32 -2.74
C SER A 179 5.11 18.88 -1.99
N ALA A 180 4.28 19.68 -2.66
CA ALA A 180 3.07 20.25 -2.08
C ALA A 180 1.82 19.36 -2.31
N GLN A 181 1.95 18.26 -3.04
CA GLN A 181 0.81 17.37 -3.34
C GLN A 181 0.25 16.74 -2.06
N LEU A 182 -1.07 16.63 -2.01
CA LEU A 182 -1.78 16.08 -0.86
C LEU A 182 -3.09 15.40 -1.27
N ILE A 183 -3.54 14.49 -0.43
CA ILE A 183 -4.87 13.89 -0.55
C ILE A 183 -5.88 14.84 0.08
N VAL A 184 -7.02 15.02 -0.57
CA VAL A 184 -8.10 15.91 -0.13
C VAL A 184 -9.47 15.31 -0.46
N PRO A 185 -10.53 15.76 0.23
CA PRO A 185 -11.90 15.62 -0.27
C PRO A 185 -12.07 16.37 -1.60
N ASN A 186 -12.88 15.83 -2.53
CA ASN A 186 -13.01 16.41 -3.88
C ASN A 186 -13.88 17.65 -3.96
N HIS A 187 -14.88 17.79 -3.08
CA HIS A 187 -15.91 18.81 -3.22
C HIS A 187 -15.90 19.88 -2.13
N SER A 188 -15.30 19.60 -0.95
CA SER A 188 -15.32 20.49 0.20
C SER A 188 -14.19 20.17 1.18
N ASP A 189 -14.19 20.76 2.36
CA ASP A 189 -13.26 20.46 3.44
C ASP A 189 -13.64 19.18 4.23
N TYR A 190 -14.75 18.56 3.90
CA TYR A 190 -15.24 17.31 4.48
C TYR A 190 -15.59 16.27 3.39
N LEU A 191 -15.70 14.99 3.76
CA LEU A 191 -16.07 13.95 2.82
C LEU A 191 -17.59 13.91 2.58
N GLU A 192 -17.97 14.04 1.32
CA GLU A 192 -19.31 13.75 0.84
C GLU A 192 -19.34 12.30 0.33
N CYS A 193 -19.56 11.35 1.24
CA CYS A 193 -19.51 9.91 0.92
C CYS A 193 -20.43 9.09 1.85
N GLU A 194 -20.57 7.79 1.55
CA GLU A 194 -21.36 6.84 2.34
C GLU A 194 -20.62 6.28 3.56
N GLU A 195 -19.47 6.81 3.92
CA GLU A 195 -18.65 6.39 5.07
C GLU A 195 -18.36 4.88 5.12
N CYS A 196 -18.13 4.26 3.96
CA CYS A 196 -17.89 2.81 3.84
C CYS A 196 -16.60 2.32 4.53
N GLY A 197 -15.67 3.22 4.88
CA GLY A 197 -14.43 2.90 5.58
C GLY A 197 -13.30 2.29 4.70
N MET A 198 -13.55 1.98 3.44
CA MET A 198 -12.56 1.33 2.56
C MET A 198 -11.25 2.12 2.41
N CYS A 199 -11.30 3.45 2.48
CA CYS A 199 -10.11 4.29 2.45
C CYS A 199 -9.23 4.12 3.70
N ILE A 200 -9.83 3.81 4.85
CA ILE A 200 -9.14 3.49 6.10
C ILE A 200 -8.50 2.10 5.99
N ASP A 201 -9.30 1.10 5.61
CA ASP A 201 -8.88 -0.30 5.55
C ASP A 201 -7.70 -0.53 4.59
N ILE A 202 -7.69 0.15 3.44
CA ILE A 202 -6.64 0.00 2.44
C ILE A 202 -5.38 0.84 2.73
N CYS A 203 -5.43 1.75 3.70
CA CYS A 203 -4.31 2.65 3.99
C CYS A 203 -3.14 1.86 4.61
N PRO A 204 -1.94 1.84 3.98
CA PRO A 204 -0.82 1.04 4.47
C PRO A 204 -0.12 1.63 5.70
N VAL A 205 -0.57 2.80 6.15
CA VAL A 205 0.03 3.57 7.27
C VAL A 205 -1.07 4.22 8.11
N GLY A 206 -0.72 4.81 9.24
CA GLY A 206 -1.66 5.50 10.12
C GLY A 206 -2.14 6.88 9.63
N ALA A 207 -2.20 7.10 8.31
CA ALA A 207 -2.64 8.37 7.76
C ALA A 207 -4.17 8.51 7.74
N LEU A 208 -4.89 7.44 7.41
CA LEU A 208 -6.35 7.39 7.49
C LEU A 208 -6.75 6.45 8.62
N THR A 209 -7.51 6.97 9.57
CA THR A 209 -7.89 6.24 10.80
C THR A 209 -9.38 6.40 11.09
N SER A 210 -9.96 5.43 11.79
CA SER A 210 -11.37 5.42 12.13
C SER A 210 -11.64 6.26 13.37
N GLY A 211 -12.52 7.26 13.27
CA GLY A 211 -12.96 8.09 14.40
C GLY A 211 -13.60 7.29 15.54
N ALA A 212 -14.22 6.16 15.22
CA ALA A 212 -14.82 5.28 16.21
C ALA A 212 -13.80 4.42 16.98
N TYR A 213 -12.68 4.08 16.34
CA TYR A 213 -11.70 3.12 16.84
C TYR A 213 -10.40 3.75 17.36
N ARG A 214 -9.96 4.85 16.78
CA ARG A 214 -8.64 5.45 17.03
C ARG A 214 -8.30 5.61 18.51
N TYR A 215 -7.06 5.27 18.85
CA TYR A 215 -6.46 5.34 20.20
C TYR A 215 -7.17 4.51 21.28
N LYS A 216 -8.06 3.56 20.91
CA LYS A 216 -8.80 2.75 21.89
C LYS A 216 -8.12 1.42 22.22
N THR A 217 -7.35 0.86 21.30
CA THR A 217 -6.69 -0.42 21.49
C THR A 217 -5.50 -0.57 20.55
N ARG A 218 -4.71 -1.64 20.74
CA ARG A 218 -3.59 -2.01 19.88
C ARG A 218 -3.86 -3.36 19.20
N PRO A 219 -3.28 -3.62 18.01
CA PRO A 219 -3.50 -4.88 17.28
C PRO A 219 -3.22 -6.13 18.14
N TRP A 220 -2.17 -6.11 18.94
CA TRP A 220 -1.79 -7.24 19.81
C TRP A 220 -2.71 -7.46 21.02
N GLU A 221 -3.58 -6.50 21.35
CA GLU A 221 -4.59 -6.62 22.41
C GLU A 221 -5.88 -7.28 21.89
N MET A 222 -6.00 -7.46 20.59
CA MET A 222 -7.22 -7.94 19.96
C MET A 222 -7.13 -9.41 19.56
N LYS A 223 -8.27 -10.10 19.67
CA LYS A 223 -8.50 -11.40 19.03
C LYS A 223 -9.27 -11.15 17.74
N HIS A 224 -8.71 -11.61 16.63
CA HIS A 224 -9.36 -11.49 15.34
C HIS A 224 -10.27 -12.69 15.05
N VAL A 225 -11.53 -12.41 14.69
CA VAL A 225 -12.53 -13.42 14.38
C VAL A 225 -13.09 -13.14 12.98
N GLY A 226 -12.94 -14.12 12.09
CA GLY A 226 -13.55 -14.05 10.75
C GLY A 226 -15.08 -14.02 10.87
N THR A 227 -15.73 -13.11 10.16
CA THR A 227 -17.17 -12.93 10.16
C THR A 227 -17.67 -12.44 8.79
N VAL A 228 -18.92 -12.11 8.71
CA VAL A 228 -19.56 -11.55 7.52
C VAL A 228 -20.18 -10.20 7.89
N CYS A 229 -19.96 -9.20 7.05
CA CYS A 229 -20.60 -7.90 7.20
C CYS A 229 -22.11 -8.05 7.08
N THR A 230 -22.85 -7.43 8.00
CA THR A 230 -24.32 -7.46 8.02
C THR A 230 -24.97 -6.17 7.53
N HIS A 231 -24.16 -5.24 6.98
CA HIS A 231 -24.63 -3.92 6.60
C HIS A 231 -25.56 -3.93 5.38
N CYS A 232 -25.22 -4.68 4.35
CA CYS A 232 -26.02 -4.84 3.13
C CYS A 232 -26.08 -6.30 2.67
N ALA A 233 -26.75 -6.58 1.56
CA ALA A 233 -26.97 -7.94 1.05
C ALA A 233 -25.71 -8.61 0.44
N ASP A 234 -24.64 -7.88 0.21
CA ASP A 234 -23.40 -8.39 -0.40
C ASP A 234 -22.68 -9.45 0.46
N GLY A 235 -22.83 -9.35 1.79
CA GLY A 235 -22.25 -10.35 2.70
C GLY A 235 -20.74 -10.43 2.64
N CYS A 236 -20.04 -9.29 2.54
CA CYS A 236 -18.59 -9.21 2.46
C CYS A 236 -17.93 -9.92 3.64
N LYS A 237 -16.88 -10.70 3.37
CA LYS A 237 -16.04 -11.28 4.42
C LYS A 237 -15.31 -10.16 5.16
N THR A 238 -15.43 -10.17 6.49
CA THR A 238 -14.76 -9.20 7.37
C THR A 238 -14.06 -9.91 8.51
N THR A 239 -13.13 -9.20 9.14
CA THR A 239 -12.47 -9.67 10.37
C THR A 239 -12.87 -8.73 11.51
N LEU A 240 -13.51 -9.29 12.54
CA LEU A 240 -13.86 -8.56 13.74
C LEU A 240 -12.73 -8.61 14.73
N GLY A 241 -12.18 -7.46 15.10
CA GLY A 241 -11.23 -7.32 16.20
C GLY A 241 -11.97 -7.20 17.53
N VAL A 242 -11.74 -8.13 18.45
CA VAL A 242 -12.37 -8.14 19.77
C VAL A 242 -11.31 -7.98 20.84
N ARG A 243 -11.37 -6.89 21.61
CA ARG A 243 -10.58 -6.70 22.82
C ARG A 243 -11.27 -7.36 23.99
N ARG A 244 -10.55 -8.17 24.76
CA ARG A 244 -11.05 -8.65 26.05
C ARG A 244 -11.08 -7.50 27.04
N SER A 245 -12.21 -7.25 27.62
CA SER A 245 -12.38 -6.33 28.76
C SER A 245 -11.67 -6.86 29.99
#